data_379943a0e4b39e7b46c7687bc98450a5
#
_entry.id   379943a0e4b39e7b46c7687bc98450a5
#
_cell.length_a   1.000
_cell.length_b   1.000
_cell.length_c   1.000
_cell.angle_alpha   90.00
_cell.angle_beta   90.00
_cell.angle_gamma   90.00
#
_symmetry.space_group_name_H-M   'P 1'
#
loop_
_entity.id
_entity.type
_entity.pdbx_description
1 polymer ?
#
loop_
_entity_poly.entity_id
_entity_poly.type
_entity_poly.pdbx_seq_one_letter_code
_entity_poly.pdbx_strand_id
1 'polypeptide(L)'
;MTRFYLLLFTVLLSTASVAAQPTFRLGLRGGLNRATSTIVPAGTSPSSQYYYSASKSAIYAWQAGAVLEVAFRRFALQPALVFSQKGEVFHMHTDFTGVAGTSRYSTRRVSRPNWLELPVNVVYTVHGVQLFAGPYVALAVGGKSRSAWRYTSSAPTVGPTESAYGGKIMHGDDTHNRRLDAGVNFGVGYRHGPMQAQFSYGLGLRNLHQKPNIHIIGENPDYHDFNADAAYNRVVQLTGTYFFDL
;
A
#
# COMPACT_ATOMS: atom_id res chain seq x y z
N MET A 1 -12.93 -7.29 34.82
CA MET A 1 -13.16 -6.28 33.75
C MET A 1 -13.71 -6.88 32.46
N THR A 2 -13.26 -8.03 32.00
CA THR A 2 -13.72 -8.69 30.75
C THR A 2 -15.23 -8.95 30.70
N ARG A 3 -15.87 -9.33 31.82
CA ARG A 3 -17.32 -9.59 31.87
C ARG A 3 -18.20 -8.34 31.70
N PHE A 4 -17.68 -7.17 32.06
CA PHE A 4 -18.39 -5.90 31.90
C PHE A 4 -18.43 -5.45 30.43
N TYR A 5 -17.36 -5.65 29.66
CA TYR A 5 -17.33 -5.36 28.23
C TYR A 5 -18.20 -6.32 27.42
N LEU A 6 -18.31 -7.57 27.83
CA LEU A 6 -19.22 -8.55 27.21
C LEU A 6 -20.70 -8.15 27.42
N LEU A 7 -21.05 -7.71 28.63
CA LEU A 7 -22.41 -7.22 28.93
C LEU A 7 -22.74 -5.94 28.20
N LEU A 8 -21.79 -4.99 28.10
CA LEU A 8 -21.97 -3.75 27.33
C LEU A 8 -22.15 -4.06 25.83
N PHE A 9 -21.39 -5.03 25.31
CA PHE A 9 -21.47 -5.46 23.90
C PHE A 9 -22.79 -6.17 23.60
N THR A 10 -23.30 -7.00 24.51
CA THR A 10 -24.62 -7.66 24.37
C THR A 10 -25.78 -6.68 24.51
N VAL A 11 -25.71 -5.68 25.38
CA VAL A 11 -26.72 -4.61 25.51
C VAL A 11 -26.72 -3.72 24.27
N LEU A 12 -25.57 -3.38 23.70
CA LEU A 12 -25.48 -2.63 22.43
C LEU A 12 -26.03 -3.44 21.24
N LEU A 13 -25.85 -4.76 21.21
CA LEU A 13 -26.43 -5.64 20.19
C LEU A 13 -27.96 -5.77 20.33
N SER A 14 -28.49 -5.82 21.56
CA SER A 14 -29.93 -5.97 21.79
C SER A 14 -30.74 -4.71 21.50
N THR A 15 -30.18 -3.51 21.64
CA THR A 15 -30.84 -2.25 21.30
C THR A 15 -30.88 -2.01 19.78
N ALA A 16 -30.03 -2.65 18.99
CA ALA A 16 -30.05 -2.56 17.52
C ALA A 16 -31.21 -3.38 16.88
N SER A 17 -31.90 -4.21 17.64
CA SER A 17 -32.92 -5.14 17.11
C SER A 17 -34.30 -4.52 16.88
N VAL A 18 -34.52 -3.25 17.22
CA VAL A 18 -35.85 -2.63 17.14
C VAL A 18 -35.84 -1.51 16.10
N ALA A 19 -35.90 -1.77 14.82
CA ALA A 19 -36.52 -0.85 13.87
C ALA A 19 -35.94 -0.72 12.44
N ALA A 20 -35.09 -1.59 11.93
CA ALA A 20 -34.83 -1.59 10.48
C ALA A 20 -34.46 -3.00 10.03
N GLN A 21 -35.29 -3.61 9.21
CA GLN A 21 -34.89 -4.82 8.49
C GLN A 21 -33.64 -4.47 7.64
N PRO A 22 -32.51 -5.18 7.79
CA PRO A 22 -31.33 -4.94 6.98
C PRO A 22 -31.64 -5.31 5.52
N THR A 23 -31.23 -4.46 4.61
CA THR A 23 -31.24 -4.79 3.18
C THR A 23 -29.87 -5.30 2.79
N PHE A 24 -29.86 -6.47 2.15
CA PHE A 24 -28.63 -7.09 1.66
C PHE A 24 -28.48 -6.86 0.16
N ARG A 25 -27.30 -6.46 -0.27
CA ARG A 25 -26.95 -6.30 -1.69
C ARG A 25 -25.58 -6.84 -1.95
N LEU A 26 -25.41 -7.48 -3.10
CA LEU A 26 -24.12 -7.89 -3.61
C LEU A 26 -23.71 -6.92 -4.71
N GLY A 27 -22.46 -6.45 -4.70
CA GLY A 27 -21.94 -5.52 -5.71
C GLY A 27 -20.64 -5.99 -6.34
N LEU A 28 -20.44 -5.61 -7.58
CA LEU A 28 -19.15 -5.72 -8.26
C LEU A 28 -18.49 -4.36 -8.26
N ARG A 29 -17.22 -4.34 -7.83
CA ARG A 29 -16.40 -3.13 -7.71
C ARG A 29 -15.22 -3.18 -8.67
N GLY A 30 -14.95 -2.05 -9.33
CA GLY A 30 -13.73 -1.82 -10.09
C GLY A 30 -13.19 -0.42 -9.82
N GLY A 31 -11.88 -0.21 -10.00
CA GLY A 31 -11.32 1.11 -9.76
C GLY A 31 -9.85 1.25 -10.07
N LEU A 32 -9.37 2.48 -9.86
CA LEU A 32 -7.98 2.88 -10.06
C LEU A 32 -7.35 3.27 -8.72
N ASN A 33 -6.08 2.90 -8.57
CA ASN A 33 -5.24 3.21 -7.44
C ASN A 33 -4.10 4.14 -7.89
N ARG A 34 -3.85 5.19 -7.15
CA ARG A 34 -2.58 5.91 -7.16
C ARG A 34 -1.85 5.58 -5.86
N ALA A 35 -0.89 4.67 -5.95
CA ALA A 35 -0.23 4.07 -4.80
C ALA A 35 1.23 4.49 -4.69
N THR A 36 1.69 4.69 -3.47
CA THR A 36 3.09 4.88 -3.08
C THR A 36 3.30 4.32 -1.67
N SER A 37 4.53 4.40 -1.16
CA SER A 37 4.79 4.20 0.28
C SER A 37 5.48 5.42 0.88
N THR A 38 5.74 5.39 2.18
CA THR A 38 6.45 6.47 2.88
C THR A 38 7.82 6.74 2.26
N ILE A 39 8.21 8.03 2.27
CA ILE A 39 9.49 8.49 1.70
C ILE A 39 10.63 8.16 2.65
N VAL A 40 11.77 7.77 2.08
CA VAL A 40 13.03 7.58 2.80
C VAL A 40 13.80 8.90 2.79
N PRO A 41 14.34 9.36 3.92
CA PRO A 41 15.17 10.56 3.96
C PRO A 41 16.45 10.41 3.14
N ALA A 42 16.93 11.51 2.58
CA ALA A 42 18.28 11.59 2.05
C ALA A 42 19.31 11.61 3.20
N GLY A 43 20.53 11.12 2.94
CA GLY A 43 21.55 11.08 3.94
C GLY A 43 22.96 11.18 3.34
N THR A 44 23.94 11.41 4.21
CA THR A 44 25.36 11.38 3.89
C THR A 44 26.06 10.36 4.77
N SER A 45 27.05 9.69 4.21
CA SER A 45 27.94 8.83 5.02
C SER A 45 28.81 9.67 5.96
N PRO A 46 29.16 9.15 7.15
CA PRO A 46 30.10 9.79 8.07
C PRO A 46 31.48 10.08 7.45
N SER A 47 31.87 9.32 6.44
CA SER A 47 33.18 9.53 5.75
C SER A 47 33.19 10.69 4.75
N SER A 48 32.04 11.40 4.56
CA SER A 48 31.87 12.48 3.57
C SER A 48 32.19 12.12 2.09
N GLN A 49 32.62 10.91 1.83
CA GLN A 49 32.95 10.42 0.47
C GLN A 49 31.72 9.86 -0.26
N TYR A 50 30.66 9.50 0.49
CA TYR A 50 29.42 8.96 -0.04
C TYR A 50 28.26 9.92 0.22
N TYR A 51 27.58 10.29 -0.82
CA TYR A 51 26.28 10.97 -0.73
C TYR A 51 25.22 10.08 -1.34
N TYR A 52 24.13 9.85 -0.63
CA TYR A 52 22.99 9.14 -1.18
C TYR A 52 21.72 9.98 -1.10
N SER A 53 20.87 9.83 -2.09
CA SER A 53 19.54 10.41 -2.08
C SER A 53 18.54 9.39 -2.62
N ALA A 54 17.42 9.26 -1.94
CA ALA A 54 16.35 8.37 -2.34
C ALA A 54 15.01 9.10 -2.38
N SER A 55 14.19 8.76 -3.35
CA SER A 55 12.85 9.29 -3.48
C SER A 55 11.89 8.22 -3.97
N LYS A 56 10.62 8.39 -3.63
CA LYS A 56 9.55 7.50 -4.08
C LYS A 56 8.50 8.30 -4.82
N SER A 57 7.98 7.74 -5.89
CA SER A 57 6.86 8.31 -6.63
C SER A 57 5.75 7.27 -6.81
N ALA A 58 4.53 7.77 -6.96
CA ALA A 58 3.36 6.92 -7.05
C ALA A 58 3.30 6.20 -8.40
N ILE A 59 2.71 5.00 -8.38
CA ILE A 59 2.26 4.30 -9.57
C ILE A 59 0.73 4.40 -9.71
N TYR A 60 0.28 4.29 -10.95
CA TYR A 60 -1.13 4.04 -11.26
C TYR A 60 -1.33 2.55 -11.47
N ALA A 61 -2.37 2.02 -10.86
CA ALA A 61 -2.71 0.61 -10.83
C ALA A 61 -4.24 0.44 -10.77
N TRP A 62 -4.72 -0.79 -10.79
CA TRP A 62 -6.14 -1.10 -10.80
C TRP A 62 -6.53 -1.98 -9.62
N GLN A 63 -7.83 -2.05 -9.34
CA GLN A 63 -8.44 -2.97 -8.41
C GLN A 63 -9.79 -3.47 -8.93
N ALA A 64 -10.15 -4.70 -8.56
CA ALA A 64 -11.46 -5.27 -8.84
C ALA A 64 -11.85 -6.23 -7.73
N GLY A 65 -13.16 -6.36 -7.47
CA GLY A 65 -13.63 -7.24 -6.40
C GLY A 65 -15.15 -7.28 -6.26
N ALA A 66 -15.59 -7.95 -5.19
CA ALA A 66 -16.98 -8.03 -4.79
C ALA A 66 -17.18 -7.34 -3.44
N VAL A 67 -18.35 -6.74 -3.26
CA VAL A 67 -18.76 -6.02 -2.05
C VAL A 67 -20.10 -6.57 -1.60
N LEU A 68 -20.19 -6.96 -0.35
CA LEU A 68 -21.47 -7.21 0.30
C LEU A 68 -21.88 -5.93 1.04
N GLU A 69 -23.10 -5.47 0.81
CA GLU A 69 -23.68 -4.36 1.57
C GLU A 69 -24.76 -4.87 2.51
N VAL A 70 -24.66 -4.50 3.77
CA VAL A 70 -25.71 -4.68 4.78
C VAL A 70 -26.16 -3.29 5.20
N ALA A 71 -27.30 -2.83 4.67
CA ALA A 71 -27.78 -1.46 4.84
C ALA A 71 -28.84 -1.35 5.94
N PHE A 72 -28.71 -0.33 6.79
CA PHE A 72 -29.60 0.03 7.89
C PHE A 72 -29.96 1.51 7.78
N ARG A 73 -31.08 1.86 7.17
CA ARG A 73 -31.49 3.26 6.96
C ARG A 73 -30.39 4.10 6.29
N ARG A 74 -29.67 4.92 7.08
CA ARG A 74 -28.59 5.82 6.61
C ARG A 74 -27.20 5.19 6.73
N PHE A 75 -27.08 4.09 7.44
CA PHE A 75 -25.83 3.38 7.63
C PHE A 75 -25.77 2.09 6.81
N ALA A 76 -24.61 1.75 6.35
CA ALA A 76 -24.35 0.44 5.76
C ALA A 76 -22.98 -0.08 6.21
N LEU A 77 -22.89 -1.39 6.38
CA LEU A 77 -21.63 -2.10 6.51
C LEU A 77 -21.28 -2.70 5.15
N GLN A 78 -20.10 -2.40 4.63
CA GLN A 78 -19.64 -2.86 3.33
C GLN A 78 -18.31 -3.66 3.47
N PRO A 79 -18.35 -4.94 3.89
CA PRO A 79 -17.22 -5.83 3.70
C PRO A 79 -17.03 -6.12 2.21
N ALA A 80 -15.76 -6.19 1.77
CA ALA A 80 -15.44 -6.49 0.38
C ALA A 80 -14.26 -7.44 0.28
N LEU A 81 -14.19 -8.19 -0.81
CA LEU A 81 -13.01 -8.96 -1.21
C LEU A 81 -12.50 -8.36 -2.51
N VAL A 82 -11.29 -7.79 -2.47
CA VAL A 82 -10.74 -6.99 -3.56
C VAL A 82 -9.35 -7.50 -3.93
N PHE A 83 -9.17 -7.83 -5.20
CA PHE A 83 -7.83 -7.95 -5.77
C PHE A 83 -7.36 -6.56 -6.15
N SER A 84 -6.24 -6.14 -5.59
CA SER A 84 -5.72 -4.78 -5.73
C SER A 84 -4.24 -4.80 -6.07
N GLN A 85 -3.85 -3.99 -7.03
CA GLN A 85 -2.45 -3.74 -7.34
C GLN A 85 -2.04 -2.41 -6.71
N LYS A 86 -0.96 -2.42 -5.93
CA LYS A 86 -0.36 -1.24 -5.29
C LYS A 86 1.13 -1.19 -5.64
N GLY A 87 1.86 -0.22 -5.17
CA GLY A 87 3.31 -0.18 -5.29
C GLY A 87 3.87 1.22 -5.46
N GLU A 88 5.09 1.29 -5.98
CA GLU A 88 5.83 2.55 -6.09
C GLU A 88 6.91 2.51 -7.16
N VAL A 89 7.38 3.68 -7.53
CA VAL A 89 8.67 3.86 -8.23
C VAL A 89 9.66 4.38 -7.22
N PHE A 90 10.72 3.63 -6.99
CA PHE A 90 11.84 4.01 -6.16
C PHE A 90 12.98 4.52 -7.03
N HIS A 91 13.49 5.70 -6.71
CA HIS A 91 14.68 6.29 -7.31
C HIS A 91 15.75 6.45 -6.25
N MET A 92 16.97 6.05 -6.58
CA MET A 92 18.13 6.21 -5.72
C MET A 92 19.30 6.74 -6.55
N HIS A 93 20.02 7.67 -5.97
CA HIS A 93 21.31 8.15 -6.48
C HIS A 93 22.34 8.02 -5.37
N THR A 94 23.50 7.46 -5.72
CA THR A 94 24.66 7.40 -4.82
C THR A 94 25.83 7.98 -5.56
N ASP A 95 26.43 9.02 -5.00
CA ASP A 95 27.66 9.62 -5.49
C ASP A 95 28.81 9.22 -4.58
N PHE A 96 29.89 8.77 -5.17
CA PHE A 96 31.16 8.46 -4.50
C PHE A 96 32.23 9.36 -5.06
N THR A 97 32.88 10.12 -4.19
CA THR A 97 34.01 11.00 -4.57
C THR A 97 35.32 10.46 -4.00
N GLY A 98 36.17 9.98 -4.88
CA GLY A 98 37.50 9.48 -4.54
C GLY A 98 38.64 10.25 -5.25
N VAL A 99 39.88 9.81 -5.05
CA VAL A 99 41.08 10.45 -5.64
C VAL A 99 41.04 10.46 -7.18
N ALA A 100 40.40 9.46 -7.79
CA ALA A 100 40.25 9.33 -9.26
C ALA A 100 39.07 10.10 -9.84
N GLY A 101 38.29 10.82 -9.01
CA GLY A 101 37.13 11.58 -9.44
C GLY A 101 35.83 11.13 -8.80
N THR A 102 34.71 11.60 -9.34
CA THR A 102 33.36 11.28 -8.84
C THR A 102 32.70 10.20 -9.70
N SER A 103 32.16 9.18 -9.04
CA SER A 103 31.36 8.14 -9.65
C SER A 103 29.91 8.26 -9.17
N ARG A 104 28.95 8.09 -10.08
CA ARG A 104 27.51 8.12 -9.78
C ARG A 104 26.85 6.81 -10.14
N TYR A 105 26.13 6.27 -9.20
CA TYR A 105 25.26 5.12 -9.37
C TYR A 105 23.80 5.56 -9.22
N SER A 106 22.98 5.31 -10.24
CA SER A 106 21.56 5.67 -10.25
C SER A 106 20.71 4.42 -10.44
N THR A 107 19.71 4.24 -9.59
CA THR A 107 18.77 3.11 -9.70
C THR A 107 17.35 3.62 -9.80
N ARG A 108 16.57 3.04 -10.73
CA ARG A 108 15.13 3.20 -10.81
C ARG A 108 14.48 1.83 -10.71
N ARG A 109 13.67 1.61 -9.64
CA ARG A 109 12.92 0.37 -9.42
C ARG A 109 11.42 0.67 -9.47
N VAL A 110 10.70 -0.04 -10.31
CA VAL A 110 9.23 -0.04 -10.35
C VAL A 110 8.75 -1.32 -9.71
N SER A 111 8.01 -1.22 -8.62
CA SER A 111 7.47 -2.35 -7.86
C SER A 111 5.93 -2.34 -7.96
N ARG A 112 5.33 -3.48 -8.32
CA ARG A 112 3.88 -3.67 -8.48
C ARG A 112 3.43 -4.95 -7.77
N PRO A 113 3.39 -4.98 -6.43
CA PRO A 113 2.82 -6.09 -5.68
C PRO A 113 1.30 -6.17 -5.88
N ASN A 114 0.80 -7.40 -5.91
CA ASN A 114 -0.62 -7.74 -5.96
C ASN A 114 -1.09 -8.16 -4.58
N TRP A 115 -2.24 -7.67 -4.18
CA TRP A 115 -2.83 -7.88 -2.87
C TRP A 115 -4.25 -8.43 -2.98
N LEU A 116 -4.59 -9.36 -2.10
CA LEU A 116 -5.96 -9.73 -1.81
C LEU A 116 -6.36 -8.99 -0.53
N GLU A 117 -7.31 -8.07 -0.64
CA GLU A 117 -7.70 -7.16 0.43
C GLU A 117 -9.11 -7.45 0.93
N LEU A 118 -9.29 -7.33 2.23
CA LEU A 118 -10.57 -7.43 2.93
C LEU A 118 -10.83 -6.12 3.69
N PRO A 119 -11.30 -5.06 3.02
CA PRO A 119 -11.79 -3.87 3.69
C PRO A 119 -13.18 -4.11 4.28
N VAL A 120 -13.46 -3.51 5.45
CA VAL A 120 -14.77 -3.51 6.10
C VAL A 120 -15.12 -2.06 6.41
N ASN A 121 -15.88 -1.42 5.54
CA ASN A 121 -16.21 -0.01 5.65
C ASN A 121 -17.59 0.18 6.28
N VAL A 122 -17.71 1.11 7.22
CA VAL A 122 -18.97 1.69 7.65
C VAL A 122 -19.24 2.90 6.77
N VAL A 123 -20.40 2.92 6.15
CA VAL A 123 -20.83 3.98 5.21
C VAL A 123 -22.03 4.70 5.80
N TYR A 124 -22.00 6.01 5.83
CA TYR A 124 -23.11 6.88 6.18
C TYR A 124 -23.58 7.62 4.93
N THR A 125 -24.89 7.54 4.61
CA THR A 125 -25.47 8.10 3.38
C THR A 125 -26.56 9.12 3.70
N VAL A 126 -26.44 10.32 3.09
CA VAL A 126 -27.45 11.38 3.15
C VAL A 126 -27.63 11.96 1.74
N HIS A 127 -28.87 11.90 1.22
CA HIS A 127 -29.19 12.40 -0.12
C HIS A 127 -28.26 11.88 -1.24
N GLY A 128 -27.80 10.63 -1.11
CA GLY A 128 -26.87 10.01 -2.05
C GLY A 128 -25.39 10.29 -1.76
N VAL A 129 -25.06 11.33 -1.03
CA VAL A 129 -23.69 11.62 -0.59
C VAL A 129 -23.29 10.65 0.52
N GLN A 130 -22.11 10.09 0.41
CA GLN A 130 -21.57 9.10 1.33
C GLN A 130 -20.30 9.60 2.01
N LEU A 131 -20.21 9.33 3.30
CA LEU A 131 -18.96 9.35 4.08
C LEU A 131 -18.69 7.93 4.55
N PHE A 132 -17.47 7.49 4.46
CA PHE A 132 -17.14 6.15 4.92
C PHE A 132 -15.75 6.05 5.50
N ALA A 133 -15.60 5.10 6.41
CA ALA A 133 -14.32 4.70 6.96
C ALA A 133 -14.38 3.24 7.41
N GLY A 134 -13.22 2.59 7.46
CA GLY A 134 -13.12 1.24 7.98
C GLY A 134 -11.72 0.66 7.92
N PRO A 135 -11.45 -0.38 8.71
CA PRO A 135 -10.20 -1.12 8.64
C PRO A 135 -10.10 -1.95 7.37
N TYR A 136 -8.87 -2.28 7.00
CA TYR A 136 -8.59 -3.32 6.03
C TYR A 136 -7.43 -4.20 6.48
N VAL A 137 -7.46 -5.43 6.02
CA VAL A 137 -6.30 -6.33 6.00
C VAL A 137 -6.04 -6.75 4.56
N ALA A 138 -4.78 -6.99 4.21
CA ALA A 138 -4.41 -7.40 2.88
C ALA A 138 -3.28 -8.44 2.91
N LEU A 139 -3.39 -9.45 2.04
CA LEU A 139 -2.41 -10.50 1.85
C LEU A 139 -1.73 -10.31 0.50
N ALA A 140 -0.40 -10.25 0.48
CA ALA A 140 0.38 -10.23 -0.75
C ALA A 140 0.29 -11.60 -1.46
N VAL A 141 -0.18 -11.57 -2.71
CA VAL A 141 -0.39 -12.77 -3.53
C VAL A 141 0.56 -12.82 -4.72
N GLY A 142 1.58 -11.97 -4.73
CA GLY A 142 2.62 -11.94 -5.76
C GLY A 142 2.89 -10.52 -6.25
N GLY A 143 3.38 -10.41 -7.47
CA GLY A 143 3.69 -9.13 -8.09
C GLY A 143 4.93 -9.18 -8.98
N LYS A 144 5.25 -8.06 -9.60
CA LYS A 144 6.42 -7.90 -10.46
C LYS A 144 7.21 -6.66 -10.08
N SER A 145 8.53 -6.78 -10.13
CA SER A 145 9.47 -5.67 -9.97
C SER A 145 10.35 -5.57 -11.22
N ARG A 146 10.63 -4.34 -11.62
CA ARG A 146 11.60 -4.03 -12.67
C ARG A 146 12.57 -2.99 -12.17
N SER A 147 13.86 -3.28 -12.24
CA SER A 147 14.93 -2.38 -11.86
C SER A 147 15.78 -2.05 -13.06
N ALA A 148 16.17 -0.79 -13.18
CA ALA A 148 17.17 -0.33 -14.13
C ALA A 148 18.19 0.48 -13.35
N TRP A 149 19.46 0.28 -13.66
CA TRP A 149 20.54 1.03 -13.06
C TRP A 149 21.50 1.57 -14.12
N ARG A 150 22.12 2.69 -13.78
CA ARG A 150 23.14 3.35 -14.59
C ARG A 150 24.31 3.73 -13.69
N TYR A 151 25.51 3.42 -14.16
CA TYR A 151 26.76 3.87 -13.58
C TYR A 151 27.43 4.86 -14.51
N THR A 152 27.94 5.97 -13.97
CA THR A 152 28.76 6.95 -14.68
C THR A 152 29.95 7.32 -13.81
N SER A 153 31.11 7.54 -14.44
CA SER A 153 32.32 7.98 -13.78
C SER A 153 32.93 9.17 -14.49
N SER A 154 33.54 10.07 -13.74
CA SER A 154 34.33 11.17 -14.30
C SER A 154 35.74 10.71 -14.71
N ALA A 155 36.15 9.49 -14.34
CA ALA A 155 37.41 8.94 -14.78
C ALA A 155 37.37 8.62 -16.28
N PRO A 156 38.36 9.08 -17.08
CA PRO A 156 38.28 8.98 -18.55
C PRO A 156 38.37 7.54 -19.09
N THR A 157 38.77 6.59 -18.24
CA THR A 157 38.93 5.17 -18.62
C THR A 157 37.64 4.35 -18.44
N VAL A 158 36.59 4.90 -17.82
CA VAL A 158 35.37 4.16 -17.48
C VAL A 158 34.17 4.80 -18.17
N GLY A 159 33.68 4.16 -19.22
CA GLY A 159 32.45 4.60 -19.91
C GLY A 159 31.18 4.32 -19.10
N PRO A 160 30.06 4.96 -19.45
CA PRO A 160 28.78 4.72 -18.79
C PRO A 160 28.33 3.28 -19.02
N THR A 161 27.84 2.63 -17.96
CA THR A 161 27.29 1.27 -18.01
C THR A 161 25.85 1.29 -17.54
N GLU A 162 24.97 0.61 -18.27
CA GLU A 162 23.54 0.48 -17.94
C GLU A 162 23.11 -0.98 -17.96
N SER A 163 22.20 -1.33 -17.08
CA SER A 163 21.55 -2.65 -17.12
C SER A 163 20.11 -2.55 -16.57
N ALA A 164 19.27 -3.47 -17.02
CA ALA A 164 17.92 -3.60 -16.52
C ALA A 164 17.59 -5.08 -16.27
N TYR A 165 16.92 -5.34 -15.18
CA TYR A 165 16.43 -6.67 -14.85
C TYR A 165 15.05 -6.59 -14.22
N GLY A 166 14.30 -7.69 -14.29
CA GLY A 166 12.98 -7.78 -13.71
C GLY A 166 12.72 -9.18 -13.16
N GLY A 167 11.80 -9.26 -12.22
CA GLY A 167 11.45 -10.52 -11.59
C GLY A 167 10.13 -10.48 -10.84
N LYS A 168 9.77 -11.62 -10.26
CA LYS A 168 8.64 -11.73 -9.34
C LYS A 168 9.02 -11.11 -8.00
N ILE A 169 8.07 -10.44 -7.36
CA ILE A 169 8.23 -9.98 -5.98
C ILE A 169 7.98 -11.17 -5.07
N MET A 170 8.98 -11.49 -4.27
CA MET A 170 8.87 -12.52 -3.24
C MET A 170 8.52 -11.87 -1.90
N HIS A 171 7.68 -12.54 -1.12
CA HIS A 171 7.24 -12.13 0.20
C HIS A 171 7.43 -13.29 1.18
N GLY A 172 7.79 -13.00 2.41
CA GLY A 172 7.97 -13.99 3.47
C GLY A 172 9.23 -13.77 4.29
N ASP A 173 9.50 -14.67 5.20
CA ASP A 173 10.50 -14.49 6.26
C ASP A 173 11.95 -14.38 5.75
N ASP A 174 12.23 -14.98 4.58
CA ASP A 174 13.55 -14.92 3.93
C ASP A 174 13.69 -13.72 2.97
N THR A 175 12.77 -12.77 3.03
CA THR A 175 12.77 -11.59 2.16
C THR A 175 12.57 -10.31 2.97
N HIS A 176 12.88 -9.16 2.36
CA HIS A 176 12.60 -7.85 2.97
C HIS A 176 11.09 -7.46 2.95
N ASN A 177 10.23 -8.27 2.31
CA ASN A 177 8.83 -7.92 2.06
C ASN A 177 7.90 -8.78 2.92
N ARG A 178 7.11 -8.16 3.76
CA ARG A 178 6.05 -8.83 4.54
C ARG A 178 4.88 -9.19 3.65
N ARG A 179 4.23 -10.32 4.00
CA ARG A 179 3.02 -10.80 3.30
C ARG A 179 1.75 -10.08 3.69
N LEU A 180 1.71 -9.51 4.88
CA LEU A 180 0.50 -8.89 5.42
C LEU A 180 0.65 -7.37 5.49
N ASP A 181 -0.38 -6.68 5.01
CA ASP A 181 -0.61 -5.25 5.24
C ASP A 181 -1.91 -5.08 6.03
N ALA A 182 -1.99 -4.01 6.81
CA ALA A 182 -3.18 -3.63 7.54
C ALA A 182 -3.23 -2.11 7.70
N GLY A 183 -4.43 -1.56 7.72
CA GLY A 183 -4.61 -0.13 7.83
C GLY A 183 -6.06 0.28 7.90
N VAL A 184 -6.32 1.53 7.56
CA VAL A 184 -7.65 2.11 7.50
C VAL A 184 -7.89 2.79 6.16
N ASN A 185 -9.11 2.67 5.67
CA ASN A 185 -9.62 3.42 4.52
C ASN A 185 -10.61 4.46 5.01
N PHE A 186 -10.63 5.63 4.38
CA PHE A 186 -11.66 6.63 4.60
C PHE A 186 -11.86 7.46 3.33
N GLY A 187 -13.07 7.98 3.15
CA GLY A 187 -13.35 8.71 1.92
C GLY A 187 -14.78 9.21 1.84
N VAL A 188 -15.08 9.72 0.66
CA VAL A 188 -16.38 10.24 0.27
C VAL A 188 -16.89 9.48 -0.95
N GLY A 189 -18.20 9.47 -1.14
CA GLY A 189 -18.79 8.84 -2.30
C GLY A 189 -20.14 9.44 -2.65
N TYR A 190 -20.66 8.95 -3.75
CA TYR A 190 -22.02 9.26 -4.18
C TYR A 190 -22.70 7.99 -4.69
N ARG A 191 -23.95 7.81 -4.28
CA ARG A 191 -24.79 6.69 -4.70
C ARG A 191 -26.02 7.21 -5.42
N HIS A 192 -26.29 6.61 -6.57
CA HIS A 192 -27.52 6.81 -7.33
C HIS A 192 -28.06 5.46 -7.80
N GLY A 193 -29.21 5.05 -7.25
CA GLY A 193 -29.78 3.72 -7.51
C GLY A 193 -28.80 2.59 -7.16
N PRO A 194 -28.53 1.66 -8.09
CA PRO A 194 -27.59 0.57 -7.89
C PRO A 194 -26.11 0.98 -8.02
N MET A 195 -25.83 2.19 -8.51
CA MET A 195 -24.47 2.65 -8.79
C MET A 195 -23.89 3.46 -7.64
N GLN A 196 -22.66 3.20 -7.30
CA GLN A 196 -21.88 3.91 -6.28
C GLN A 196 -20.52 4.28 -6.85
N ALA A 197 -20.12 5.54 -6.69
CA ALA A 197 -18.77 6.03 -6.95
C ALA A 197 -18.15 6.49 -5.64
N GLN A 198 -16.89 6.11 -5.39
CA GLN A 198 -16.18 6.45 -4.15
C GLN A 198 -14.78 6.95 -4.45
N PHE A 199 -14.38 8.01 -3.75
CA PHE A 199 -13.02 8.52 -3.68
C PHE A 199 -12.50 8.33 -2.27
N SER A 200 -11.36 7.66 -2.10
CA SER A 200 -10.83 7.30 -0.78
C SER A 200 -9.33 7.41 -0.68
N TYR A 201 -8.89 7.44 0.57
CA TYR A 201 -7.49 7.33 0.95
C TYR A 201 -7.29 6.12 1.84
N GLY A 202 -6.35 5.26 1.45
CA GLY A 202 -5.90 4.10 2.22
C GLY A 202 -4.60 4.44 2.96
N LEU A 203 -4.65 4.36 4.28
CA LEU A 203 -3.55 4.59 5.20
C LEU A 203 -3.06 3.26 5.76
N GLY A 204 -1.96 2.73 5.22
CA GLY A 204 -1.28 1.55 5.78
C GLY A 204 -0.65 1.89 7.12
N LEU A 205 -0.88 1.03 8.12
CA LEU A 205 -0.40 1.15 9.49
C LEU A 205 0.66 0.09 9.82
N ARG A 206 0.78 -0.93 8.98
CA ARG A 206 1.77 -1.99 9.16
C ARG A 206 3.00 -1.70 8.30
N ASN A 207 4.19 -1.82 8.90
CA ASN A 207 5.44 -1.77 8.16
C ASN A 207 5.52 -2.97 7.21
N LEU A 208 5.72 -2.70 5.91
CA LEU A 208 5.82 -3.71 4.85
C LEU A 208 7.23 -4.31 4.73
N HIS A 209 8.23 -3.61 5.25
CA HIS A 209 9.59 -4.10 5.25
C HIS A 209 9.89 -4.87 6.54
N GLN A 210 10.77 -5.85 6.43
CA GLN A 210 11.33 -6.61 7.56
C GLN A 210 12.81 -6.87 7.30
N LYS A 211 13.57 -7.04 8.37
CA LYS A 211 14.94 -7.56 8.25
C LYS A 211 14.83 -9.03 7.83
N PRO A 212 15.53 -9.46 6.76
CA PRO A 212 15.56 -10.88 6.41
C PRO A 212 16.34 -11.65 7.49
N ASN A 213 16.00 -12.91 7.71
CA ASN A 213 16.74 -13.80 8.62
C ASN A 213 18.09 -14.27 8.05
N ILE A 214 18.58 -13.61 7.01
CA ILE A 214 19.85 -13.92 6.36
C ILE A 214 20.94 -13.12 7.07
N HIS A 215 21.88 -13.81 7.74
CA HIS A 215 23.09 -13.19 8.26
C HIS A 215 24.01 -12.85 7.08
N ILE A 216 24.04 -11.58 6.71
CA ILE A 216 25.07 -11.08 5.77
C ILE A 216 26.36 -10.89 6.57
N ILE A 217 27.33 -11.76 6.32
CA ILE A 217 28.69 -11.64 6.91
C ILE A 217 29.32 -10.40 6.28
N GLY A 218 29.57 -9.36 7.06
CA GLY A 218 30.23 -8.13 6.63
C GLY A 218 29.26 -6.99 6.33
N GLU A 219 28.48 -6.55 7.32
CA GLU A 219 27.79 -5.25 7.23
C GLU A 219 28.86 -4.15 7.12
N ASN A 220 28.91 -3.50 5.96
CA ASN A 220 29.69 -2.26 5.83
C ASN A 220 28.89 -1.16 6.57
N PRO A 221 29.41 -0.58 7.67
CA PRO A 221 28.71 0.45 8.44
C PRO A 221 28.38 1.71 7.63
N ASP A 222 29.05 1.90 6.48
CA ASP A 222 28.84 3.04 5.58
C ASP A 222 27.71 2.79 4.55
N TYR A 223 27.13 1.60 4.53
CA TYR A 223 26.06 1.26 3.59
C TYR A 223 24.67 1.40 4.22
N HIS A 224 23.88 2.35 3.74
CA HIS A 224 22.48 2.48 4.15
C HIS A 224 21.60 1.49 3.38
N ASP A 225 21.02 0.51 4.09
CA ASP A 225 20.05 -0.42 3.51
C ASP A 225 18.63 0.20 3.51
N PHE A 226 18.24 0.80 2.40
CA PHE A 226 16.91 1.38 2.21
C PHE A 226 15.77 0.35 2.32
N ASN A 227 16.06 -0.95 2.24
CA ASN A 227 15.04 -1.98 2.45
C ASN A 227 14.80 -2.23 3.95
N ALA A 228 15.70 -1.79 4.82
CA ALA A 228 15.51 -1.83 6.27
C ALA A 228 14.60 -0.70 6.79
N ASP A 229 14.42 0.37 6.01
CA ASP A 229 13.56 1.49 6.39
C ASP A 229 12.09 1.07 6.41
N ALA A 230 11.34 1.67 7.33
CA ALA A 230 9.90 1.40 7.44
C ALA A 230 9.15 1.91 6.21
N ALA A 231 8.34 1.04 5.62
CA ALA A 231 7.50 1.36 4.47
C ALA A 231 6.02 1.11 4.80
N TYR A 232 5.19 2.14 4.63
CA TYR A 232 3.76 2.10 4.87
C TYR A 232 3.01 2.49 3.61
N ASN A 233 2.02 1.70 3.19
CA ASN A 233 1.20 2.02 2.02
C ASN A 233 0.44 3.34 2.17
N ARG A 234 0.39 4.10 1.09
CA ARG A 234 -0.36 5.35 0.92
C ARG A 234 -1.05 5.28 -0.43
N VAL A 235 -2.39 5.17 -0.42
CA VAL A 235 -3.14 4.88 -1.65
C VAL A 235 -4.31 5.81 -1.79
N VAL A 236 -4.36 6.58 -2.86
CA VAL A 236 -5.57 7.29 -3.31
C VAL A 236 -6.31 6.36 -4.26
N GLN A 237 -7.62 6.21 -4.07
CA GLN A 237 -8.45 5.28 -4.83
C GLN A 237 -9.67 5.99 -5.40
N LEU A 238 -10.01 5.65 -6.64
CA LEU A 238 -11.29 5.98 -7.27
C LEU A 238 -11.95 4.68 -7.68
N THR A 239 -13.15 4.40 -7.14
CA THR A 239 -13.85 3.15 -7.39
C THR A 239 -15.29 3.38 -7.81
N GLY A 240 -15.76 2.52 -8.72
CA GLY A 240 -17.17 2.36 -9.06
C GLY A 240 -17.66 0.99 -8.57
N THR A 241 -18.87 0.94 -8.05
CA THR A 241 -19.55 -0.30 -7.63
C THR A 241 -20.94 -0.33 -8.22
N TYR A 242 -21.34 -1.48 -8.76
CA TYR A 242 -22.72 -1.76 -9.16
C TYR A 242 -23.30 -2.83 -8.24
N PHE A 243 -24.43 -2.54 -7.60
CA PHE A 243 -25.11 -3.42 -6.65
C PHE A 243 -26.29 -4.11 -7.29
N PHE A 244 -26.45 -5.38 -6.95
CA PHE A 244 -27.61 -6.22 -7.27
C PHE A 244 -28.41 -6.43 -5.97
N ASP A 245 -29.72 -6.26 -6.03
CA ASP A 245 -30.60 -6.62 -4.91
C ASP A 245 -30.66 -8.15 -4.79
N LEU A 246 -30.61 -8.66 -3.55
CA LEU A 246 -30.64 -10.07 -3.19
C LEU A 246 -32.03 -10.49 -2.74
#